data_d7c2319e29fbe48ad461c32d6ee13825
#
_entry.id   d7c2319e29fbe48ad461c32d6ee13825
#
_cell.length_a   1.000
_cell.length_b   1.000
_cell.length_c   1.000
_cell.angle_alpha   90.00
_cell.angle_beta   90.00
_cell.angle_gamma   90.00
#
_symmetry.space_group_name_H-M   'P 1'
#
loop_
_entity.id
_entity.type
_entity.pdbx_description
1 polymer ?
#
loop_
_entity_poly.entity_id
_entity_poly.type
_entity_poly.pdbx_seq_one_letter_code
_entity_poly.pdbx_strand_id
1 'polypeptide(L)'
;VYLTLHTLSLPLDRLEPFLDARLLPPERELLLDLYTRRCQDRLPAAYLTNEAWLGEHRFYVDDRVIVPRSFIAELLDEQLAPWIDDPWAIESALDLCTGSGCLAILTALAFPNAELAAVDLSDDALSVAARNVADYHLTDRVELIQSDAFTKLVGRKFDLIISNPPYVNAESVAALPPEYLHEPELALGSGEDGLDFTRII
;
A
#
# COMPACT_ATOMS: atom_id res chain seq x y z
N VAL A 1 20.76 4.49 -5.04
CA VAL A 1 20.68 5.77 -4.30
C VAL A 1 19.73 5.66 -3.13
N TYR A 2 18.40 5.44 -3.33
CA TYR A 2 17.39 5.37 -2.27
C TYR A 2 17.79 4.46 -1.10
N LEU A 3 18.09 3.18 -1.38
CA LEU A 3 18.49 2.22 -0.34
C LEU A 3 19.70 2.68 0.47
N THR A 4 20.71 3.30 -0.17
CA THR A 4 21.90 3.82 0.53
C THR A 4 21.52 4.93 1.49
N LEU A 5 20.78 5.93 0.99
CA LEU A 5 20.39 7.10 1.79
C LEU A 5 19.50 6.69 2.96
N HIS A 6 18.50 5.81 2.70
CA HIS A 6 17.63 5.28 3.73
C HIS A 6 18.41 4.54 4.83
N THR A 7 19.26 3.58 4.42
CA THR A 7 20.04 2.74 5.36
C THR A 7 20.98 3.54 6.23
N LEU A 8 21.54 4.63 5.68
CA LEU A 8 22.45 5.53 6.39
C LEU A 8 21.72 6.67 7.12
N SER A 9 20.38 6.67 7.11
CA SER A 9 19.54 7.74 7.70
C SER A 9 19.90 9.13 7.17
N LEU A 10 20.19 9.21 5.86
CA LEU A 10 20.49 10.45 5.15
C LEU A 10 19.23 11.00 4.46
N PRO A 11 19.16 12.32 4.20
CA PRO A 11 18.07 12.91 3.43
C PRO A 11 17.90 12.23 2.07
N LEU A 12 16.69 11.75 1.77
CA LEU A 12 16.41 10.94 0.57
C LEU A 12 16.46 11.74 -0.74
N ASP A 13 16.33 13.07 -0.65
CA ASP A 13 16.35 14.03 -1.75
C ASP A 13 17.74 14.61 -2.06
N ARG A 14 18.77 14.29 -1.27
CA ARG A 14 20.09 14.92 -1.36
C ARG A 14 21.22 13.91 -1.29
N LEU A 15 21.74 13.52 -2.45
CA LEU A 15 22.92 12.65 -2.53
C LEU A 15 24.24 13.43 -2.60
N GLU A 16 24.27 14.55 -3.31
CA GLU A 16 25.50 15.28 -3.67
C GLU A 16 26.40 15.63 -2.49
N PRO A 17 25.89 16.08 -1.33
CA PRO A 17 26.74 16.41 -0.18
C PRO A 17 27.52 15.22 0.39
N PHE A 18 27.10 13.99 0.06
CA PHE A 18 27.64 12.76 0.63
C PHE A 18 28.50 11.95 -0.34
N LEU A 19 28.67 12.40 -1.60
CA LEU A 19 29.41 11.66 -2.63
C LEU A 19 30.87 11.38 -2.26
N ASP A 20 31.53 12.30 -1.57
CA ASP A 20 32.91 12.17 -1.13
C ASP A 20 33.06 11.58 0.29
N ALA A 21 31.92 11.25 0.95
CA ALA A 21 31.96 10.67 2.28
C ALA A 21 32.51 9.24 2.24
N ARG A 22 33.25 8.87 3.26
CA ARG A 22 33.76 7.51 3.42
C ARG A 22 32.87 6.72 4.35
N LEU A 23 32.36 5.61 3.85
CA LEU A 23 31.58 4.66 4.65
C LEU A 23 32.44 4.04 5.74
N LEU A 24 31.90 4.00 6.94
CA LEU A 24 32.49 3.24 8.05
C LEU A 24 32.38 1.73 7.78
N PRO A 25 33.26 0.89 8.37
CA PRO A 25 33.20 -0.56 8.15
C PRO A 25 31.80 -1.17 8.42
N PRO A 26 31.09 -0.86 9.53
CA PRO A 26 29.73 -1.38 9.76
C PRO A 26 28.72 -0.93 8.71
N GLU A 27 28.80 0.32 8.24
CA GLU A 27 27.91 0.85 7.21
C GLU A 27 28.10 0.11 5.88
N ARG A 28 29.36 -0.21 5.55
CA ARG A 28 29.68 -1.00 4.36
C ARG A 28 29.12 -2.40 4.42
N GLU A 29 29.27 -3.08 5.56
CA GLU A 29 28.73 -4.43 5.76
C GLU A 29 27.21 -4.43 5.61
N LEU A 30 26.52 -3.48 6.25
CA LEU A 30 25.09 -3.32 6.18
C LEU A 30 24.61 -3.07 4.74
N LEU A 31 25.26 -2.17 4.01
CA LEU A 31 24.91 -1.89 2.61
C LEU A 31 25.18 -3.07 1.69
N LEU A 32 26.29 -3.82 1.90
CA LEU A 32 26.59 -5.00 1.11
C LEU A 32 25.53 -6.10 1.31
N ASP A 33 25.12 -6.36 2.56
CA ASP A 33 24.03 -7.30 2.85
C ASP A 33 22.74 -6.88 2.14
N LEU A 34 22.35 -5.62 2.30
CA LEU A 34 21.14 -5.08 1.71
C LEU A 34 21.15 -5.16 0.18
N TYR A 35 22.25 -4.81 -0.46
CA TYR A 35 22.38 -4.94 -1.92
C TYR A 35 22.44 -6.40 -2.38
N THR A 36 23.02 -7.28 -1.59
CA THR A 36 22.99 -8.72 -1.88
C THR A 36 21.57 -9.23 -1.91
N ARG A 37 20.79 -8.95 -0.89
CA ARG A 37 19.37 -9.32 -0.83
C ARG A 37 18.56 -8.70 -1.97
N ARG A 38 18.81 -7.42 -2.29
CA ARG A 38 18.13 -6.77 -3.43
C ARG A 38 18.47 -7.39 -4.77
N CYS A 39 19.74 -7.73 -5.01
CA CYS A 39 20.20 -8.17 -6.32
C CYS A 39 20.10 -9.69 -6.53
N GLN A 40 20.44 -10.48 -5.51
CA GLN A 40 20.41 -11.95 -5.59
C GLN A 40 19.04 -12.52 -5.27
N ASP A 41 18.45 -12.09 -4.15
CA ASP A 41 17.15 -12.59 -3.72
C ASP A 41 15.99 -11.84 -4.40
N ARG A 42 16.29 -10.75 -5.12
CA ARG A 42 15.30 -9.91 -5.84
C ARG A 42 14.24 -9.31 -4.92
N LEU A 43 14.54 -9.13 -3.63
CA LEU A 43 13.61 -8.53 -2.68
C LEU A 43 13.24 -7.10 -3.08
N PRO A 44 11.94 -6.73 -3.07
CA PRO A 44 11.51 -5.35 -3.30
C PRO A 44 12.21 -4.36 -2.37
N ALA A 45 12.60 -3.19 -2.89
CA ALA A 45 13.22 -2.14 -2.07
C ALA A 45 12.33 -1.73 -0.88
N ALA A 46 11.03 -1.71 -1.08
CA ALA A 46 10.05 -1.39 -0.06
C ALA A 46 10.09 -2.36 1.13
N TYR A 47 10.30 -3.67 0.88
CA TYR A 47 10.41 -4.66 1.97
C TYR A 47 11.76 -4.60 2.67
N LEU A 48 12.83 -4.19 1.97
CA LEU A 48 14.13 -3.99 2.58
C LEU A 48 14.18 -2.78 3.52
N THR A 49 13.35 -1.77 3.24
CA THR A 49 13.25 -0.55 4.05
C THR A 49 12.04 -0.55 4.98
N ASN A 50 11.10 -1.47 4.79
CA ASN A 50 9.75 -1.45 5.38
C ASN A 50 9.01 -0.14 5.13
N GLU A 51 9.25 0.48 3.98
CA GLU A 51 8.64 1.73 3.56
C GLU A 51 8.17 1.68 2.10
N ALA A 52 6.98 2.20 1.87
CA ALA A 52 6.47 2.53 0.54
C ALA A 52 5.86 3.94 0.56
N TRP A 53 5.86 4.58 -0.59
CA TRP A 53 5.38 5.96 -0.73
C TRP A 53 4.29 6.03 -1.79
N LEU A 54 3.20 6.72 -1.48
CA LEU A 54 2.19 7.16 -2.44
C LEU A 54 2.09 8.69 -2.33
N GLY A 55 2.51 9.40 -3.38
CA GLY A 55 2.69 10.85 -3.29
C GLY A 55 3.68 11.22 -2.17
N GLU A 56 3.27 12.10 -1.28
CA GLU A 56 4.05 12.51 -0.11
C GLU A 56 3.83 11.63 1.13
N HIS A 57 2.96 10.62 1.04
CA HIS A 57 2.56 9.79 2.15
C HIS A 57 3.39 8.52 2.26
N ARG A 58 3.94 8.28 3.44
CA ARG A 58 4.76 7.12 3.76
C ARG A 58 3.95 6.04 4.48
N PHE A 59 4.06 4.80 4.04
CA PHE A 59 3.40 3.65 4.62
C PHE A 59 4.40 2.57 5.01
N TYR A 60 4.18 1.92 6.14
CA TYR A 60 4.87 0.69 6.48
C TYR A 60 4.38 -0.44 5.58
N VAL A 61 5.29 -1.25 5.09
CA VAL A 61 5.01 -2.45 4.29
C VAL A 61 6.01 -3.57 4.61
N ASP A 62 5.55 -4.81 4.45
CA ASP A 62 6.36 -6.02 4.43
C ASP A 62 5.73 -7.06 3.50
N ASP A 63 6.23 -8.29 3.49
CA ASP A 63 5.81 -9.37 2.60
C ASP A 63 4.36 -9.85 2.79
N ARG A 64 3.64 -9.33 3.78
CA ARG A 64 2.21 -9.60 4.03
C ARG A 64 1.27 -8.79 3.14
N VAL A 65 1.75 -7.74 2.49
CA VAL A 65 0.97 -6.84 1.62
C VAL A 65 1.71 -6.53 0.34
N ILE A 66 0.99 -6.23 -0.75
CA ILE A 66 1.65 -5.71 -1.96
C ILE A 66 2.28 -4.36 -1.69
N VAL A 67 3.34 -4.04 -2.43
CA VAL A 67 3.90 -2.69 -2.43
C VAL A 67 2.86 -1.72 -2.99
N PRO A 68 2.43 -0.68 -2.26
CA PRO A 68 1.46 0.31 -2.72
C PRO A 68 1.89 0.99 -4.03
N ARG A 69 1.02 0.96 -5.06
CA ARG A 69 1.26 1.54 -6.39
C ARG A 69 -0.06 1.79 -7.14
N SER A 70 -0.97 2.51 -6.54
CA SER A 70 -2.29 2.76 -7.13
C SER A 70 -2.41 4.20 -7.62
N PHE A 71 -2.86 4.38 -8.86
CA PHE A 71 -3.21 5.70 -9.42
C PHE A 71 -4.44 6.34 -8.73
N ILE A 72 -5.20 5.57 -7.95
CA ILE A 72 -6.29 6.10 -7.12
C ILE A 72 -5.75 7.14 -6.13
N ALA A 73 -4.51 7.01 -5.67
CA ALA A 73 -3.90 7.99 -4.78
C ALA A 73 -3.85 9.40 -5.38
N GLU A 74 -3.51 9.52 -6.68
CA GLU A 74 -3.49 10.80 -7.39
C GLU A 74 -4.89 11.41 -7.48
N LEU A 75 -5.92 10.57 -7.68
CA LEU A 75 -7.31 11.03 -7.71
C LEU A 75 -7.78 11.48 -6.31
N LEU A 76 -7.31 10.84 -5.25
CA LEU A 76 -7.62 11.22 -3.87
C LEU A 76 -6.97 12.54 -3.47
N ASP A 77 -5.75 12.83 -3.95
CA ASP A 77 -5.10 14.13 -3.75
C ASP A 77 -5.94 15.28 -4.33
N GLU A 78 -6.68 15.02 -5.42
CA GLU A 78 -7.62 15.95 -6.04
C GLU A 78 -9.06 15.78 -5.49
N GLN A 79 -9.24 15.05 -4.38
CA GLN A 79 -10.53 14.78 -3.75
C GLN A 79 -11.59 14.23 -4.72
N LEU A 80 -11.13 13.43 -5.70
CA LEU A 80 -11.94 12.84 -6.77
C LEU A 80 -12.70 13.89 -7.63
N ALA A 81 -12.16 15.09 -7.77
CA ALA A 81 -12.70 16.07 -8.71
C ALA A 81 -12.54 15.55 -10.17
N PRO A 82 -13.49 15.76 -11.08
CA PRO A 82 -14.73 16.54 -10.92
C PRO A 82 -15.96 15.70 -10.51
N TRP A 83 -15.79 14.47 -10.03
CA TRP A 83 -16.91 13.57 -9.72
C TRP A 83 -17.56 13.86 -8.37
N ILE A 84 -16.82 14.46 -7.44
CA ILE A 84 -17.30 14.87 -6.11
C ILE A 84 -17.20 16.39 -6.03
N ASP A 85 -18.35 17.06 -5.95
CA ASP A 85 -18.43 18.53 -5.87
C ASP A 85 -18.13 19.05 -4.47
N ASP A 86 -18.56 18.32 -3.44
CA ASP A 86 -18.36 18.70 -2.02
C ASP A 86 -17.73 17.52 -1.24
N PRO A 87 -16.42 17.55 -1.00
CA PRO A 87 -15.75 16.52 -0.21
C PRO A 87 -16.24 16.40 1.24
N TRP A 88 -16.83 17.46 1.80
CA TRP A 88 -17.37 17.46 3.17
C TRP A 88 -18.72 16.72 3.27
N ALA A 89 -19.39 16.49 2.14
CA ALA A 89 -20.64 15.73 2.08
C ALA A 89 -20.44 14.22 2.16
N ILE A 90 -19.19 13.72 2.00
CA ILE A 90 -18.87 12.30 2.15
C ILE A 90 -18.72 11.99 3.63
N GLU A 91 -19.69 11.26 4.19
CA GLU A 91 -19.72 10.88 5.60
C GLU A 91 -19.30 9.43 5.85
N SER A 92 -19.37 8.60 4.81
CA SER A 92 -19.03 7.18 4.89
C SER A 92 -18.29 6.67 3.65
N ALA A 93 -17.19 5.93 3.85
CA ALA A 93 -16.48 5.33 2.73
C ALA A 93 -16.03 3.89 3.03
N LEU A 94 -15.84 3.13 1.95
CA LEU A 94 -15.32 1.76 1.98
C LEU A 94 -14.05 1.69 1.13
N ASP A 95 -12.99 1.14 1.71
CA ASP A 95 -11.83 0.65 0.97
C ASP A 95 -11.85 -0.88 0.96
N LEU A 96 -12.13 -1.46 -0.21
CA LEU A 96 -12.26 -2.90 -0.40
C LEU A 96 -10.96 -3.46 -0.99
N CYS A 97 -10.42 -4.53 -0.39
CA CYS A 97 -9.07 -5.04 -0.61
C CYS A 97 -8.00 -4.03 -0.16
N THR A 98 -8.11 -3.62 1.09
CA THR A 98 -7.34 -2.49 1.65
C THR A 98 -5.83 -2.75 1.72
N GLY A 99 -5.40 -4.02 1.79
CA GLY A 99 -3.99 -4.39 1.88
C GLY A 99 -3.29 -3.70 3.04
N SER A 100 -2.33 -2.82 2.75
CA SER A 100 -1.60 -2.03 3.75
C SER A 100 -2.42 -0.90 4.41
N GLY A 101 -3.69 -0.69 3.99
CA GLY A 101 -4.53 0.41 4.46
C GLY A 101 -4.25 1.75 3.79
N CYS A 102 -3.37 1.80 2.80
CA CYS A 102 -2.92 3.06 2.21
C CYS A 102 -4.06 3.85 1.57
N LEU A 103 -4.95 3.22 0.80
CA LEU A 103 -6.08 3.91 0.18
C LEU A 103 -7.14 4.32 1.21
N ALA A 104 -7.40 3.51 2.24
CA ALA A 104 -8.27 3.89 3.34
C ALA A 104 -7.77 5.15 4.04
N ILE A 105 -6.46 5.21 4.34
CA ILE A 105 -5.84 6.38 4.98
C ILE A 105 -5.92 7.61 4.09
N LEU A 106 -5.54 7.50 2.80
CA LEU A 106 -5.62 8.62 1.86
C LEU A 106 -7.06 9.11 1.68
N THR A 107 -8.05 8.18 1.67
CA THR A 107 -9.47 8.53 1.65
C THR A 107 -9.88 9.30 2.90
N ALA A 108 -9.44 8.86 4.09
CA ALA A 108 -9.71 9.57 5.33
C ALA A 108 -9.12 10.99 5.37
N LEU A 109 -7.96 11.18 4.74
CA LEU A 109 -7.31 12.50 4.63
C LEU A 109 -8.03 13.39 3.61
N ALA A 110 -8.46 12.84 2.47
CA ALA A 110 -9.16 13.56 1.41
C ALA A 110 -10.58 13.98 1.83
N PHE A 111 -11.28 13.16 2.64
CA PHE A 111 -12.66 13.35 3.09
C PHE A 111 -12.75 13.44 4.61
N PRO A 112 -12.61 14.65 5.20
CA PRO A 112 -12.42 14.83 6.64
C PRO A 112 -13.59 14.33 7.50
N ASN A 113 -14.82 14.32 6.97
CA ASN A 113 -16.02 13.85 7.68
C ASN A 113 -16.25 12.35 7.55
N ALA A 114 -15.55 11.67 6.63
CA ALA A 114 -15.81 10.27 6.35
C ALA A 114 -15.33 9.35 7.49
N GLU A 115 -16.22 8.46 7.92
CA GLU A 115 -15.86 7.25 8.65
C GLU A 115 -15.64 6.12 7.64
N LEU A 116 -14.56 5.38 7.80
CA LEU A 116 -14.14 4.38 6.84
C LEU A 116 -14.27 2.96 7.36
N ALA A 117 -14.74 2.06 6.49
CA ALA A 117 -14.53 0.64 6.63
C ALA A 117 -13.39 0.23 5.67
N ALA A 118 -12.33 -0.34 6.19
CA ALA A 118 -11.22 -0.88 5.42
C ALA A 118 -11.26 -2.40 5.51
N VAL A 119 -11.48 -3.06 4.39
CA VAL A 119 -11.80 -4.49 4.33
C VAL A 119 -10.72 -5.25 3.59
N ASP A 120 -10.28 -6.35 4.17
CA ASP A 120 -9.42 -7.32 3.51
C ASP A 120 -9.80 -8.75 3.92
N LEU A 121 -9.48 -9.71 3.06
CA LEU A 121 -9.62 -11.14 3.37
C LEU A 121 -8.51 -11.61 4.31
N SER A 122 -7.31 -11.05 4.16
CA SER A 122 -6.10 -11.41 4.88
C SER A 122 -6.01 -10.68 6.23
N ASP A 123 -5.98 -11.44 7.32
CA ASP A 123 -5.72 -10.91 8.66
C ASP A 123 -4.30 -10.34 8.80
N ASP A 124 -3.34 -10.94 8.08
CA ASP A 124 -1.96 -10.47 8.01
C ASP A 124 -1.89 -9.08 7.36
N ALA A 125 -2.64 -8.85 6.27
CA ALA A 125 -2.73 -7.55 5.63
C ALA A 125 -3.37 -6.51 6.56
N LEU A 126 -4.45 -6.88 7.26
CA LEU A 126 -5.09 -6.01 8.25
C LEU A 126 -4.17 -5.66 9.43
N SER A 127 -3.26 -6.56 9.81
CA SER A 127 -2.24 -6.25 10.82
C SER A 127 -1.27 -5.17 10.35
N VAL A 128 -0.90 -5.14 9.07
CA VAL A 128 -0.12 -4.06 8.46
C VAL A 128 -0.94 -2.77 8.39
N ALA A 129 -2.20 -2.87 7.93
CA ALA A 129 -3.12 -1.73 7.88
C ALA A 129 -3.33 -1.10 9.26
N ALA A 130 -3.48 -1.90 10.32
CA ALA A 130 -3.64 -1.41 11.69
C ALA A 130 -2.44 -0.56 12.14
N ARG A 131 -1.22 -0.97 11.79
CA ARG A 131 -0.03 -0.19 12.07
C ARG A 131 -0.06 1.15 11.33
N ASN A 132 -0.34 1.15 10.04
CA ASN A 132 -0.41 2.37 9.25
C ASN A 132 -1.52 3.31 9.74
N VAL A 133 -2.71 2.79 10.01
CA VAL A 133 -3.83 3.58 10.57
C VAL A 133 -3.45 4.24 11.90
N ALA A 134 -2.73 3.51 12.76
CA ALA A 134 -2.23 4.06 14.04
C ALA A 134 -1.15 5.13 13.83
N ASP A 135 -0.21 4.91 12.90
CA ASP A 135 0.86 5.86 12.57
C ASP A 135 0.29 7.20 12.03
N TYR A 136 -0.87 7.15 11.36
CA TYR A 136 -1.62 8.32 10.88
C TYR A 136 -2.65 8.87 11.88
N HIS A 137 -2.76 8.30 13.09
CA HIS A 137 -3.72 8.71 14.13
C HIS A 137 -5.19 8.65 13.68
N LEU A 138 -5.53 7.64 12.87
CA LEU A 138 -6.87 7.46 12.28
C LEU A 138 -7.65 6.28 12.88
N THR A 139 -7.23 5.75 14.03
CA THR A 139 -7.85 4.59 14.68
C THR A 139 -9.32 4.81 15.06
N ASP A 140 -9.74 6.05 15.29
CA ASP A 140 -11.11 6.39 15.63
C ASP A 140 -12.00 6.59 14.37
N ARG A 141 -11.39 6.61 13.16
CA ARG A 141 -12.07 6.89 11.89
C ARG A 141 -12.02 5.74 10.89
N VAL A 142 -11.09 4.81 11.05
CA VAL A 142 -10.89 3.68 10.13
C VAL A 142 -11.13 2.38 10.87
N GLU A 143 -12.25 1.73 10.58
CA GLU A 143 -12.61 0.41 11.08
C GLU A 143 -11.98 -0.66 10.16
N LEU A 144 -11.14 -1.53 10.71
CA LEU A 144 -10.54 -2.65 9.98
C LEU A 144 -11.42 -3.89 10.12
N ILE A 145 -11.80 -4.48 8.99
CA ILE A 145 -12.75 -5.60 8.95
C ILE A 145 -12.19 -6.75 8.12
N GLN A 146 -11.93 -7.89 8.74
CA GLN A 146 -11.63 -9.10 7.99
C GLN A 146 -12.91 -9.66 7.37
N SER A 147 -13.00 -9.66 6.04
CA SER A 147 -14.17 -10.12 5.30
C SER A 147 -13.80 -10.60 3.89
N ASP A 148 -14.51 -11.62 3.44
CA ASP A 148 -14.55 -11.96 2.02
C ASP A 148 -15.50 -10.98 1.32
N ALA A 149 -14.91 -10.03 0.59
CA ALA A 149 -15.61 -8.93 -0.06
C ALA A 149 -16.67 -8.30 0.88
N PHE A 150 -17.93 -8.28 0.46
CA PHE A 150 -19.07 -7.66 1.15
C PHE A 150 -19.71 -8.53 2.24
N THR A 151 -19.22 -9.74 2.48
CA THR A 151 -19.90 -10.74 3.35
C THR A 151 -20.24 -10.22 4.74
N LYS A 152 -19.35 -9.44 5.35
CA LYS A 152 -19.59 -8.82 6.67
C LYS A 152 -20.16 -7.40 6.61
N LEU A 153 -20.47 -6.91 5.42
CA LEU A 153 -20.98 -5.55 5.21
C LEU A 153 -22.49 -5.51 4.91
N VAL A 154 -23.20 -6.63 5.13
CA VAL A 154 -24.63 -6.74 4.82
C VAL A 154 -25.43 -5.63 5.49
N GLY A 155 -26.17 -4.86 4.69
CA GLY A 155 -27.01 -3.75 5.13
C GLY A 155 -26.27 -2.42 5.34
N ARG A 156 -24.93 -2.39 5.28
CA ARG A 156 -24.17 -1.13 5.27
C ARG A 156 -24.32 -0.44 3.91
N LYS A 157 -24.24 0.88 3.94
CA LYS A 157 -24.23 1.74 2.75
C LYS A 157 -23.09 2.73 2.90
N PHE A 158 -22.51 3.10 1.78
CA PHE A 158 -21.37 4.02 1.73
C PHE A 158 -21.61 5.09 0.68
N ASP A 159 -21.21 6.30 0.96
CA ASP A 159 -21.24 7.41 -0.01
C ASP A 159 -20.16 7.25 -1.06
N LEU A 160 -19.04 6.60 -0.68
CA LEU A 160 -17.90 6.35 -1.55
C LEU A 160 -17.38 4.91 -1.35
N ILE A 161 -17.11 4.22 -2.44
CA ILE A 161 -16.42 2.91 -2.42
C ILE A 161 -15.18 3.02 -3.30
N ILE A 162 -14.05 2.68 -2.72
CA ILE A 162 -12.76 2.59 -3.40
C ILE A 162 -12.27 1.15 -3.33
N SER A 163 -11.64 0.68 -4.38
CA SER A 163 -11.01 -0.63 -4.40
C SER A 163 -9.85 -0.67 -5.39
N ASN A 164 -8.76 -1.29 -4.97
CA ASN A 164 -7.69 -1.72 -5.84
C ASN A 164 -7.54 -3.25 -5.69
N PRO A 165 -8.49 -4.02 -6.23
CA PRO A 165 -8.55 -5.46 -6.04
C PRO A 165 -7.48 -6.18 -6.85
N PRO A 166 -7.24 -7.49 -6.62
CA PRO A 166 -6.46 -8.29 -7.53
C PRO A 166 -7.12 -8.31 -8.93
N TYR A 167 -6.33 -8.12 -9.99
CA TYR A 167 -6.82 -8.04 -11.37
C TYR A 167 -5.86 -8.66 -12.40
N VAL A 168 -4.79 -9.32 -11.96
CA VAL A 168 -3.83 -9.93 -12.88
C VAL A 168 -4.34 -11.30 -13.31
N ASN A 169 -4.40 -11.55 -14.62
CA ASN A 169 -4.77 -12.86 -15.14
C ASN A 169 -3.66 -13.93 -14.91
N ALA A 170 -4.04 -15.19 -14.93
CA ALA A 170 -3.14 -16.30 -14.59
C ALA A 170 -1.87 -16.35 -15.47
N GLU A 171 -1.98 -16.07 -16.78
CA GLU A 171 -0.84 -16.02 -17.69
C GLU A 171 0.15 -14.91 -17.31
N SER A 172 -0.36 -13.72 -17.01
CA SER A 172 0.44 -12.58 -16.60
C SER A 172 1.08 -12.79 -15.22
N VAL A 173 0.39 -13.44 -14.27
CA VAL A 173 0.98 -13.79 -12.96
C VAL A 173 2.19 -14.69 -13.16
N ALA A 174 2.10 -15.70 -14.04
CA ALA A 174 3.21 -16.62 -14.34
C ALA A 174 4.41 -15.92 -15.01
N ALA A 175 4.19 -14.77 -15.66
CA ALA A 175 5.21 -13.99 -16.36
C ALA A 175 5.76 -12.80 -15.54
N LEU A 176 5.30 -12.61 -14.31
CA LEU A 176 5.75 -11.50 -13.46
C LEU A 176 7.25 -11.59 -13.15
N PRO A 177 7.94 -10.44 -13.03
CA PRO A 177 9.32 -10.39 -12.57
C PRO A 177 9.51 -11.07 -11.21
N PRO A 178 10.71 -11.63 -10.92
CA PRO A 178 10.97 -12.34 -9.67
C PRO A 178 10.65 -11.55 -8.38
N GLU A 179 10.70 -10.23 -8.43
CA GLU A 179 10.34 -9.37 -7.30
C GLU A 179 8.90 -9.59 -6.82
N TYR A 180 7.98 -9.87 -7.73
CA TYR A 180 6.57 -10.10 -7.40
C TYR A 180 6.32 -11.44 -6.71
N LEU A 181 7.28 -12.40 -6.78
CA LEU A 181 7.19 -13.66 -6.04
C LEU A 181 7.30 -13.47 -4.52
N HIS A 182 7.74 -12.30 -4.08
CA HIS A 182 7.79 -11.91 -2.67
C HIS A 182 6.50 -11.22 -2.21
N GLU A 183 5.62 -10.87 -3.13
CA GLU A 183 4.32 -10.27 -2.81
C GLU A 183 3.25 -11.37 -2.62
N PRO A 184 2.22 -11.14 -1.78
CA PRO A 184 1.16 -12.13 -1.59
C PRO A 184 0.44 -12.44 -2.90
N GLU A 185 0.40 -13.71 -3.29
CA GLU A 185 -0.28 -14.16 -4.52
C GLU A 185 -1.77 -13.77 -4.53
N LEU A 186 -2.42 -13.85 -3.35
CA LEU A 186 -3.82 -13.46 -3.16
C LEU A 186 -4.11 -12.02 -3.59
N ALA A 187 -3.14 -11.13 -3.48
CA ALA A 187 -3.30 -9.71 -3.78
C ALA A 187 -2.99 -9.36 -5.26
N LEU A 188 -2.57 -10.32 -6.07
CA LEU A 188 -2.18 -10.13 -7.47
C LEU A 188 -3.17 -10.79 -8.44
N GLY A 189 -3.37 -12.09 -8.32
CA GLY A 189 -4.12 -12.90 -9.27
C GLY A 189 -5.64 -12.86 -9.07
N SER A 190 -6.39 -12.85 -10.19
CA SER A 190 -7.87 -12.87 -10.17
C SER A 190 -8.41 -13.77 -11.29
N GLY A 191 -8.08 -15.06 -11.23
CA GLY A 191 -8.57 -16.07 -12.16
C GLY A 191 -7.89 -16.04 -13.54
N GLU A 192 -8.49 -16.75 -14.48
CA GLU A 192 -7.92 -16.93 -15.83
C GLU A 192 -7.84 -15.60 -16.61
N ASP A 193 -8.85 -14.75 -16.49
CA ASP A 193 -8.95 -13.49 -17.24
C ASP A 193 -8.70 -12.23 -16.39
N GLY A 194 -8.39 -12.39 -15.09
CA GLY A 194 -8.14 -11.29 -14.17
C GLY A 194 -9.40 -10.60 -13.61
N LEU A 195 -10.60 -11.12 -13.90
CA LEU A 195 -11.85 -10.45 -13.59
C LEU A 195 -12.70 -11.13 -12.51
N ASP A 196 -12.21 -12.21 -11.89
CA ASP A 196 -13.02 -12.98 -10.92
C ASP A 196 -13.46 -12.09 -9.76
N PHE A 197 -12.56 -11.31 -9.18
CA PHE A 197 -12.92 -10.39 -8.10
C PHE A 197 -13.76 -9.20 -8.60
N THR A 198 -13.48 -8.67 -9.77
CA THR A 198 -14.26 -7.58 -10.38
C THR A 198 -15.73 -7.96 -10.58
N ARG A 199 -16.02 -9.24 -10.84
CA ARG A 199 -17.41 -9.73 -10.97
C ARG A 199 -18.15 -9.81 -9.63
N ILE A 200 -17.43 -9.78 -8.51
CA ILE A 200 -18.00 -9.78 -7.16
C ILE A 200 -18.36 -8.35 -6.72
N ILE A 201 -17.58 -7.36 -7.13
CA ILE A 201 -17.83 -5.94 -6.90
C ILE A 201 -18.99 -5.45 -7.75
#